data_b6c74da7e0b90e229a9797406e85a9b4
#
_entry.id   b6c74da7e0b90e229a9797406e85a9b4
#
_cell.length_a   1.000
_cell.length_b   1.000
_cell.length_c   1.000
_cell.angle_alpha   90.00
_cell.angle_beta   90.00
_cell.angle_gamma   90.00
#
_symmetry.space_group_name_H-M   'P 1'
#
loop_
_entity.id
_entity.type
_entity.pdbx_description
1 polymer ?
#
loop_
_entity_poly.entity_id
_entity_poly.type
_entity_poly.pdbx_seq_one_letter_code
_entity_poly.pdbx_strand_id
1 'polypeptide(L)'
;MTMTGPLQGVRIVEVANWTFVPAAGAVLADLGADVIKVEPPNGDPQRALLNMLNLGGGGPNPFIEIPNRGKRSVTADLSTDAGRQALAAIVKTADVFVTSNLAPVRAKLRIDVDDIRAINPDIIYVRGTGWGPEGPMADVGGYDMACGWASSGMAYKMTPGGIEPLPQPPAFFDLQGANTIAGAIGFALFKRANTGETSVVDVSLLHVGMWALSPDITGSPYMGDIANYGDRTLAPNPLVNGYATKDDRWIYFVCLQPDRFWDEFCTLLGRPDLITDARYDSAAHRYENRQALVHELDAVFATLTLDDVKEKFNGFSGVWAPVLRPSELHTHPQVEANGFLPSVTAHDGSDYRIVAAPAHFSGHVTAPPGPAPELGQHTEEVLLEAGLDWDAITALREGGGLG
;
A
#
# COMPACT_ATOMS: atom_id res chain seq x y z
N MET A 1 -3.69 -12.57 -29.17
CA MET A 1 -2.39 -12.33 -28.54
C MET A 1 -2.63 -12.30 -27.05
N THR A 2 -2.12 -13.25 -26.29
CA THR A 2 -2.08 -13.18 -24.84
C THR A 2 -1.25 -11.97 -24.48
N MET A 3 -1.87 -10.96 -23.87
CA MET A 3 -1.15 -9.76 -23.43
C MET A 3 -0.26 -10.16 -22.26
N THR A 4 1.05 -10.12 -22.46
CA THR A 4 2.04 -10.46 -21.43
C THR A 4 2.22 -9.27 -20.49
N GLY A 5 2.27 -9.53 -19.18
CA GLY A 5 2.58 -8.48 -18.21
C GLY A 5 4.00 -7.93 -18.35
N PRO A 6 4.27 -6.69 -17.88
CA PRO A 6 5.58 -6.06 -18.01
C PRO A 6 6.70 -6.84 -17.30
N LEU A 7 6.37 -7.73 -16.36
CA LEU A 7 7.31 -8.58 -15.64
C LEU A 7 7.22 -10.06 -16.04
N GLN A 8 6.64 -10.34 -17.20
CA GLN A 8 6.58 -11.71 -17.72
C GLN A 8 7.97 -12.33 -17.83
N GLY A 9 8.15 -13.50 -17.23
CA GLY A 9 9.43 -14.23 -17.19
C GLY A 9 10.34 -13.85 -16.01
N VAL A 10 9.96 -12.88 -15.19
CA VAL A 10 10.67 -12.58 -13.94
C VAL A 10 10.16 -13.50 -12.84
N ARG A 11 11.08 -14.23 -12.17
CA ARG A 11 10.79 -15.09 -11.03
C ARG A 11 11.29 -14.48 -9.73
N ILE A 12 10.43 -14.42 -8.72
CA ILE A 12 10.70 -13.81 -7.42
C ILE A 12 10.50 -14.86 -6.33
N VAL A 13 11.49 -15.04 -5.48
CA VAL A 13 11.39 -15.87 -4.27
C VAL A 13 11.17 -14.97 -3.07
N GLU A 14 10.07 -15.18 -2.37
CA GLU A 14 9.67 -14.43 -1.21
C GLU A 14 9.78 -15.27 0.07
N VAL A 15 10.65 -14.87 0.99
CA VAL A 15 10.74 -15.42 2.36
C VAL A 15 10.40 -14.30 3.33
N ALA A 16 9.13 -14.00 3.43
CA ALA A 16 8.61 -12.85 4.18
C ALA A 16 7.24 -13.15 4.80
N ASN A 17 6.94 -12.43 5.87
CA ASN A 17 5.69 -12.55 6.60
C ASN A 17 4.97 -11.20 6.69
N TRP A 18 3.69 -11.25 7.08
CA TRP A 18 2.80 -10.12 7.27
C TRP A 18 2.43 -9.40 5.95
N THR A 19 2.29 -8.07 5.98
CA THR A 19 1.75 -7.34 4.83
C THR A 19 2.82 -6.62 4.02
N PHE A 20 3.78 -5.96 4.64
CA PHE A 20 4.71 -5.02 4.00
C PHE A 20 5.40 -5.59 2.74
N VAL A 21 6.28 -6.56 2.94
CA VAL A 21 7.02 -7.19 1.83
C VAL A 21 6.12 -8.10 1.00
N PRO A 22 5.23 -8.92 1.60
CA PRO A 22 4.31 -9.74 0.82
C PRO A 22 3.42 -8.95 -0.13
N ALA A 23 2.92 -7.77 0.25
CA ALA A 23 2.11 -6.95 -0.65
C ALA A 23 2.90 -6.48 -1.89
N ALA A 24 4.23 -6.29 -1.78
CA ALA A 24 5.06 -6.02 -2.96
C ALA A 24 5.07 -7.21 -3.93
N GLY A 25 5.16 -8.44 -3.41
CA GLY A 25 5.04 -9.65 -4.21
C GLY A 25 3.70 -9.72 -4.96
N ALA A 26 2.59 -9.37 -4.29
CA ALA A 26 1.27 -9.34 -4.92
C ALA A 26 1.18 -8.26 -6.04
N VAL A 27 1.73 -7.06 -5.83
CA VAL A 27 1.82 -6.03 -6.87
C VAL A 27 2.61 -6.53 -8.08
N LEU A 28 3.72 -7.23 -7.85
CA LEU A 28 4.56 -7.77 -8.93
C LEU A 28 3.88 -8.93 -9.66
N ALA A 29 3.09 -9.76 -8.95
CA ALA A 29 2.28 -10.81 -9.55
C ALA A 29 1.17 -10.22 -10.45
N ASP A 30 0.48 -9.16 -10.02
CA ASP A 30 -0.49 -8.44 -10.86
C ASP A 30 0.15 -7.90 -12.16
N LEU A 31 1.46 -7.66 -12.17
CA LEU A 31 2.25 -7.21 -13.31
C LEU A 31 2.91 -8.35 -14.10
N GLY A 32 2.60 -9.60 -13.77
CA GLY A 32 2.99 -10.78 -14.54
C GLY A 32 4.24 -11.51 -14.05
N ALA A 33 4.82 -11.15 -12.91
CA ALA A 33 5.91 -11.91 -12.29
C ALA A 33 5.43 -13.25 -11.72
N ASP A 34 6.28 -14.27 -11.79
CA ASP A 34 6.12 -15.53 -11.08
C ASP A 34 6.64 -15.39 -9.64
N VAL A 35 5.73 -15.20 -8.67
CA VAL A 35 6.09 -14.97 -7.27
C VAL A 35 5.87 -16.23 -6.45
N ILE A 36 6.97 -16.78 -5.94
CA ILE A 36 6.98 -18.00 -5.11
C ILE A 36 7.19 -17.58 -3.65
N LYS A 37 6.14 -17.72 -2.84
CA LYS A 37 6.19 -17.48 -1.39
C LYS A 37 6.60 -18.77 -0.69
N VAL A 38 7.74 -18.74 -0.01
CA VAL A 38 8.23 -19.84 0.82
C VAL A 38 7.86 -19.59 2.27
N GLU A 39 7.05 -20.44 2.83
CA GLU A 39 6.48 -20.35 4.17
C GLU A 39 7.00 -21.48 5.05
N PRO A 40 7.12 -21.29 6.37
CA PRO A 40 7.34 -22.40 7.29
C PRO A 40 6.13 -23.35 7.30
N PRO A 41 6.26 -24.60 7.78
CA PRO A 41 5.15 -25.56 7.78
C PRO A 41 3.87 -25.11 8.50
N ASN A 42 3.99 -24.19 9.46
CA ASN A 42 2.84 -23.58 10.16
C ASN A 42 2.31 -22.30 9.46
N GLY A 43 2.88 -21.92 8.33
CA GLY A 43 2.45 -20.78 7.51
C GLY A 43 2.86 -19.41 8.04
N ASP A 44 2.53 -18.40 7.24
CA ASP A 44 2.64 -16.98 7.63
C ASP A 44 1.63 -16.68 8.76
N PRO A 45 2.06 -16.04 9.86
CA PRO A 45 1.14 -15.62 10.94
C PRO A 45 -0.05 -14.79 10.46
N GLN A 46 0.09 -14.09 9.34
CA GLN A 46 -0.99 -13.33 8.69
C GLN A 46 -2.23 -14.20 8.37
N ARG A 47 -2.05 -15.51 8.12
CA ARG A 47 -3.15 -16.43 7.83
C ARG A 47 -4.15 -16.52 8.98
N ALA A 48 -3.69 -16.35 10.23
CA ALA A 48 -4.51 -16.41 11.43
C ALA A 48 -5.08 -15.04 11.87
N LEU A 49 -4.65 -13.92 11.26
CA LEU A 49 -4.92 -12.57 11.76
C LEU A 49 -6.42 -12.25 11.87
N LEU A 50 -7.23 -12.65 10.88
CA LEU A 50 -8.68 -12.40 10.89
C LEU A 50 -9.35 -13.03 12.14
N ASN A 51 -8.96 -14.26 12.47
CA ASN A 51 -9.46 -14.98 13.65
C ASN A 51 -8.96 -14.35 14.94
N MET A 52 -7.68 -13.92 14.99
CA MET A 52 -7.08 -13.26 16.16
C MET A 52 -7.77 -11.92 16.48
N LEU A 53 -8.24 -11.21 15.46
CA LEU A 53 -8.93 -9.93 15.61
C LEU A 53 -10.44 -10.09 15.85
N ASN A 54 -10.97 -11.32 15.88
CA ASN A 54 -12.40 -11.61 15.94
C ASN A 54 -13.23 -10.86 14.87
N LEU A 55 -12.63 -10.62 13.72
CA LEU A 55 -13.30 -10.03 12.56
C LEU A 55 -13.96 -11.15 11.77
N GLY A 56 -15.15 -11.54 12.17
CA GLY A 56 -15.99 -12.50 11.45
C GLY A 56 -16.67 -11.86 10.24
N GLY A 57 -16.67 -12.56 9.11
CA GLY A 57 -17.41 -12.18 7.91
C GLY A 57 -17.40 -13.36 6.94
N GLY A 58 -18.45 -13.55 6.17
CA GLY A 58 -18.42 -14.50 5.06
C GLY A 58 -17.55 -13.93 3.92
N GLY A 59 -16.80 -14.80 3.26
CA GLY A 59 -16.01 -14.44 2.09
C GLY A 59 -14.49 -14.50 2.31
N PRO A 60 -13.70 -14.15 1.27
CA PRO A 60 -12.25 -14.19 1.29
C PRO A 60 -11.66 -13.31 2.38
N ASN A 61 -10.55 -13.77 2.97
CA ASN A 61 -9.83 -13.04 4.01
C ASN A 61 -9.01 -11.89 3.40
N PRO A 62 -9.39 -10.60 3.56
CA PRO A 62 -8.68 -9.50 2.92
C PRO A 62 -7.23 -9.34 3.41
N PHE A 63 -6.92 -9.79 4.63
CA PHE A 63 -5.57 -9.75 5.16
C PHE A 63 -4.64 -10.79 4.53
N ILE A 64 -5.18 -11.81 3.85
CA ILE A 64 -4.41 -12.77 3.06
C ILE A 64 -4.48 -12.42 1.58
N GLU A 65 -5.65 -12.08 1.06
CA GLU A 65 -5.83 -11.79 -0.37
C GLU A 65 -5.00 -10.59 -0.82
N ILE A 66 -5.02 -9.48 -0.08
CA ILE A 66 -4.29 -8.26 -0.49
C ILE A 66 -2.77 -8.52 -0.61
N PRO A 67 -2.07 -9.12 0.37
CA PRO A 67 -0.63 -9.33 0.24
C PRO A 67 -0.22 -10.59 -0.53
N ASN A 68 -1.12 -11.52 -0.85
CA ASN A 68 -0.70 -12.83 -1.38
C ASN A 68 -1.40 -13.30 -2.65
N ARG A 69 -2.40 -12.55 -3.17
CA ARG A 69 -3.08 -12.90 -4.42
C ARG A 69 -2.10 -13.16 -5.56
N GLY A 70 -2.41 -14.14 -6.38
CA GLY A 70 -1.66 -14.46 -7.58
C GLY A 70 -0.28 -15.08 -7.38
N LYS A 71 0.09 -15.42 -6.14
CA LYS A 71 1.35 -16.10 -5.84
C LYS A 71 1.22 -17.63 -5.88
N ARG A 72 2.37 -18.28 -5.87
CA ARG A 72 2.49 -19.72 -5.59
C ARG A 72 3.07 -19.92 -4.19
N SER A 73 2.49 -20.80 -3.37
CA SER A 73 2.96 -21.12 -2.01
C SER A 73 3.71 -22.43 -1.98
N VAL A 74 4.87 -22.41 -1.33
CA VAL A 74 5.73 -23.55 -1.02
C VAL A 74 5.96 -23.60 0.47
N THR A 75 5.79 -24.76 1.11
CA THR A 75 6.20 -24.96 2.51
C THR A 75 7.61 -25.50 2.58
N ALA A 76 8.47 -24.83 3.37
CA ALA A 76 9.82 -25.32 3.68
C ALA A 76 10.26 -24.90 5.08
N ASP A 77 10.71 -25.87 5.88
CA ASP A 77 11.32 -25.59 7.19
C ASP A 77 12.80 -25.23 7.01
N LEU A 78 13.08 -23.94 6.89
CA LEU A 78 14.45 -23.42 6.72
C LEU A 78 15.36 -23.61 7.96
N SER A 79 14.81 -24.08 9.07
CA SER A 79 15.64 -24.49 10.21
C SER A 79 16.38 -25.82 9.97
N THR A 80 15.87 -26.62 9.02
CA THR A 80 16.46 -27.91 8.62
C THR A 80 17.35 -27.79 7.39
N ASP A 81 18.28 -28.73 7.20
CA ASP A 81 19.11 -28.78 5.99
C ASP A 81 18.28 -29.11 4.76
N ALA A 82 17.26 -29.99 4.91
CA ALA A 82 16.37 -30.36 3.83
C ALA A 82 15.53 -29.17 3.33
N GLY A 83 14.97 -28.36 4.23
CA GLY A 83 14.24 -27.14 3.84
C GLY A 83 15.13 -26.10 3.16
N ARG A 84 16.39 -25.94 3.62
CA ARG A 84 17.36 -25.07 2.94
C ARG A 84 17.74 -25.60 1.55
N GLN A 85 17.83 -26.92 1.35
CA GLN A 85 18.05 -27.51 0.02
C GLN A 85 16.87 -27.25 -0.92
N ALA A 86 15.62 -27.37 -0.42
CA ALA A 86 14.45 -26.99 -1.19
C ALA A 86 14.48 -25.51 -1.62
N LEU A 87 14.76 -24.60 -0.69
CA LEU A 87 14.92 -23.17 -1.00
C LEU A 87 16.03 -22.94 -2.02
N ALA A 88 17.19 -23.59 -1.87
CA ALA A 88 18.32 -23.43 -2.77
C ALA A 88 18.00 -23.86 -4.21
N ALA A 89 17.21 -24.91 -4.40
CA ALA A 89 16.75 -25.32 -5.73
C ALA A 89 15.92 -24.23 -6.39
N ILE A 90 14.98 -23.60 -5.65
CA ILE A 90 14.13 -22.53 -6.17
C ILE A 90 14.96 -21.25 -6.46
N VAL A 91 15.84 -20.84 -5.55
CA VAL A 91 16.68 -19.64 -5.68
C VAL A 91 17.58 -19.68 -6.92
N LYS A 92 18.07 -20.88 -7.31
CA LYS A 92 18.86 -21.05 -8.55
C LYS A 92 18.15 -20.59 -9.80
N THR A 93 16.83 -20.59 -9.79
CA THR A 93 15.99 -20.22 -10.96
C THR A 93 15.38 -18.83 -10.85
N ALA A 94 15.70 -18.09 -9.78
CA ALA A 94 15.07 -16.82 -9.46
C ALA A 94 15.89 -15.61 -9.93
N ASP A 95 15.20 -14.53 -10.26
CA ASP A 95 15.78 -13.21 -10.54
C ASP A 95 15.93 -12.35 -9.31
N VAL A 96 14.99 -12.49 -8.38
CA VAL A 96 14.89 -11.65 -7.19
C VAL A 96 14.62 -12.52 -5.96
N PHE A 97 15.30 -12.22 -4.86
CA PHE A 97 15.01 -12.74 -3.53
C PHE A 97 14.55 -11.59 -2.64
N VAL A 98 13.40 -11.75 -1.98
CA VAL A 98 12.86 -10.70 -1.10
C VAL A 98 12.55 -11.25 0.29
N THR A 99 12.88 -10.47 1.33
CA THR A 99 12.66 -10.89 2.72
C THR A 99 12.29 -9.73 3.64
N SER A 100 11.45 -10.03 4.66
CA SER A 100 11.15 -9.13 5.80
C SER A 100 11.89 -9.53 7.08
N ASN A 101 12.70 -10.58 7.04
CA ASN A 101 13.38 -11.08 8.22
C ASN A 101 14.53 -10.15 8.65
N LEU A 102 14.66 -9.93 9.96
CA LEU A 102 15.77 -9.18 10.56
C LEU A 102 17.09 -9.95 10.45
N ALA A 103 18.23 -9.24 10.55
CA ALA A 103 19.55 -9.82 10.37
C ALA A 103 19.82 -11.08 11.22
N PRO A 104 19.47 -11.14 12.53
CA PRO A 104 19.70 -12.34 13.31
C PRO A 104 18.91 -13.56 12.80
N VAL A 105 17.70 -13.33 12.28
CA VAL A 105 16.84 -14.40 11.71
C VAL A 105 17.40 -14.85 10.37
N ARG A 106 17.82 -13.91 9.49
CA ARG A 106 18.44 -14.25 8.21
C ARG A 106 19.70 -15.08 8.39
N ALA A 107 20.57 -14.71 9.34
CA ALA A 107 21.78 -15.47 9.67
C ALA A 107 21.44 -16.88 10.18
N LYS A 108 20.45 -17.02 11.08
CA LYS A 108 19.99 -18.32 11.59
C LYS A 108 19.44 -19.23 10.49
N LEU A 109 18.65 -18.66 9.56
CA LEU A 109 18.04 -19.40 8.46
C LEU A 109 18.98 -19.60 7.27
N ARG A 110 20.16 -18.99 7.28
CA ARG A 110 21.14 -18.97 6.19
C ARG A 110 20.53 -18.43 4.88
N ILE A 111 19.91 -17.28 4.99
CA ILE A 111 19.27 -16.56 3.88
C ILE A 111 19.73 -15.11 3.77
N ASP A 112 20.89 -14.77 4.35
CA ASP A 112 21.45 -13.43 4.17
C ASP A 112 22.04 -13.26 2.76
N VAL A 113 22.44 -12.07 2.41
CA VAL A 113 22.92 -11.70 1.06
C VAL A 113 23.97 -12.68 0.56
N ASP A 114 24.99 -12.98 1.38
CA ASP A 114 26.09 -13.86 0.98
C ASP A 114 25.63 -15.32 0.82
N ASP A 115 24.72 -15.79 1.66
CA ASP A 115 24.16 -17.15 1.57
C ASP A 115 23.39 -17.33 0.27
N ILE A 116 22.54 -16.38 -0.07
CA ILE A 116 21.70 -16.43 -1.28
C ILE A 116 22.54 -16.24 -2.54
N ARG A 117 23.52 -15.33 -2.51
CA ARG A 117 24.44 -15.13 -3.64
C ARG A 117 25.42 -16.27 -3.85
N ALA A 118 25.74 -17.03 -2.84
CA ALA A 118 26.50 -18.29 -3.00
C ALA A 118 25.73 -19.32 -3.82
N ILE A 119 24.37 -19.27 -3.82
CA ILE A 119 23.50 -20.14 -4.61
C ILE A 119 23.28 -19.56 -6.01
N ASN A 120 23.00 -18.25 -6.10
CA ASN A 120 22.72 -17.53 -7.34
C ASN A 120 23.41 -16.14 -7.30
N PRO A 121 24.61 -16.00 -7.91
CA PRO A 121 25.38 -14.74 -7.87
C PRO A 121 24.69 -13.55 -8.52
N ASP A 122 23.80 -13.80 -9.49
CA ASP A 122 23.16 -12.77 -10.29
C ASP A 122 21.82 -12.28 -9.68
N ILE A 123 21.46 -12.78 -8.50
CA ILE A 123 20.20 -12.46 -7.86
C ILE A 123 20.17 -11.04 -7.31
N ILE A 124 19.07 -10.36 -7.55
CA ILE A 124 18.75 -9.10 -6.87
C ILE A 124 18.20 -9.44 -5.49
N TYR A 125 18.81 -8.87 -4.44
CA TYR A 125 18.44 -9.13 -3.06
C TYR A 125 17.71 -7.93 -2.45
N VAL A 126 16.51 -8.13 -1.87
CA VAL A 126 15.68 -7.04 -1.36
C VAL A 126 15.29 -7.29 0.10
N ARG A 127 15.46 -6.28 0.95
CA ARG A 127 15.07 -6.30 2.36
C ARG A 127 14.03 -5.23 2.65
N GLY A 128 12.92 -5.65 3.28
CA GLY A 128 11.96 -4.75 3.89
C GLY A 128 12.08 -4.81 5.42
N THR A 129 12.32 -3.68 6.08
CA THR A 129 12.48 -3.60 7.54
C THR A 129 11.62 -2.51 8.14
N GLY A 130 11.41 -2.53 9.46
CA GLY A 130 10.70 -1.44 10.13
C GLY A 130 11.52 -0.15 10.17
N TRP A 131 12.80 -0.25 10.55
CA TRP A 131 13.63 0.90 10.94
C TRP A 131 14.79 1.20 10.00
N GLY A 132 15.13 0.31 9.10
CA GLY A 132 16.32 0.39 8.24
C GLY A 132 17.39 -0.64 8.63
N PRO A 133 18.39 -0.85 7.74
CA PRO A 133 19.41 -1.90 7.95
C PRO A 133 20.53 -1.50 8.92
N GLU A 134 20.61 -0.23 9.30
CA GLU A 134 21.70 0.31 10.13
C GLU A 134 21.18 1.11 11.32
N GLY A 135 22.03 1.38 12.28
CA GLY A 135 21.74 2.18 13.46
C GLY A 135 21.20 1.37 14.64
N PRO A 136 20.84 2.04 15.75
CA PRO A 136 20.49 1.38 17.02
C PRO A 136 19.22 0.55 16.97
N MET A 137 18.37 0.73 15.93
CA MET A 137 17.12 0.03 15.77
C MET A 137 17.15 -1.04 14.66
N ALA A 138 18.29 -1.32 14.07
CA ALA A 138 18.41 -2.22 12.91
C ALA A 138 17.87 -3.64 13.18
N ASP A 139 18.09 -4.15 14.40
CA ASP A 139 17.64 -5.49 14.82
C ASP A 139 16.33 -5.46 15.64
N VAL A 140 15.66 -4.31 15.71
CA VAL A 140 14.38 -4.17 16.41
C VAL A 140 13.24 -4.45 15.44
N GLY A 141 12.31 -5.31 15.88
CA GLY A 141 11.07 -5.55 15.14
C GLY A 141 10.24 -4.27 14.99
N GLY A 142 9.49 -4.16 13.91
CA GLY A 142 8.65 -3.00 13.68
C GLY A 142 7.49 -3.32 12.75
N TYR A 143 6.36 -2.70 13.04
CA TYR A 143 5.16 -2.68 12.21
C TYR A 143 4.91 -1.27 11.70
N ASP A 144 4.09 -1.13 10.71
CA ASP A 144 3.80 0.14 10.04
C ASP A 144 3.23 1.21 11.00
N MET A 145 2.39 0.83 11.95
CA MET A 145 1.86 1.76 12.96
C MET A 145 2.97 2.33 13.87
N ALA A 146 3.97 1.52 14.23
CA ALA A 146 5.09 2.00 15.05
C ALA A 146 6.11 2.80 14.22
N CYS A 147 6.53 2.27 13.07
CA CYS A 147 7.62 2.83 12.29
C CYS A 147 7.15 3.92 11.31
N GLY A 148 6.13 3.60 10.51
CA GLY A 148 5.65 4.49 9.46
C GLY A 148 4.69 5.57 9.98
N TRP A 149 3.85 5.27 10.96
CA TRP A 149 2.87 6.21 11.48
C TRP A 149 3.40 7.01 12.67
N ALA A 150 3.73 6.33 13.77
CA ALA A 150 4.12 7.02 15.00
C ALA A 150 5.50 7.69 14.88
N SER A 151 6.53 6.95 14.46
CA SER A 151 7.91 7.42 14.52
C SER A 151 8.35 8.31 13.35
N SER A 152 7.62 8.32 12.24
CA SER A 152 7.90 9.22 11.11
C SER A 152 7.43 10.67 11.34
N GLY A 153 6.64 10.92 12.40
CA GLY A 153 5.98 12.20 12.65
C GLY A 153 4.55 12.31 12.09
N MET A 154 4.10 11.30 11.31
CA MET A 154 2.78 11.34 10.68
C MET A 154 1.65 11.38 11.70
N ALA A 155 1.72 10.57 12.76
CA ALA A 155 0.71 10.57 13.82
C ALA A 155 0.57 11.96 14.47
N TYR A 156 1.70 12.62 14.76
CA TYR A 156 1.71 13.99 15.27
C TYR A 156 1.05 14.97 14.30
N LYS A 157 1.43 14.90 13.02
CA LYS A 157 0.89 15.79 11.98
C LYS A 157 -0.60 15.61 11.75
N MET A 158 -1.10 14.38 11.78
CA MET A 158 -2.51 14.07 11.49
C MET A 158 -3.44 14.25 12.71
N THR A 159 -2.87 14.40 13.90
CA THR A 159 -3.66 14.53 15.14
C THR A 159 -3.86 16.01 15.47
N PRO A 160 -5.11 16.50 15.52
CA PRO A 160 -5.41 17.84 16.00
C PRO A 160 -4.94 18.06 17.43
N GLY A 161 -4.48 19.28 17.74
CA GLY A 161 -4.07 19.64 19.10
C GLY A 161 -5.18 19.41 20.12
N GLY A 162 -4.82 18.83 21.29
CA GLY A 162 -5.75 18.61 22.41
C GLY A 162 -6.55 17.31 22.36
N ILE A 163 -6.32 16.43 21.36
CA ILE A 163 -6.91 15.09 21.33
C ILE A 163 -5.82 14.01 21.33
N GLU A 164 -6.22 12.78 21.61
CA GLU A 164 -5.34 11.61 21.55
C GLU A 164 -4.90 11.34 20.10
N PRO A 165 -3.68 10.79 19.88
CA PRO A 165 -3.21 10.43 18.56
C PRO A 165 -4.19 9.52 17.83
N LEU A 166 -4.57 9.91 16.62
CA LEU A 166 -5.44 9.10 15.76
C LEU A 166 -4.70 7.84 15.28
N PRO A 167 -5.37 6.68 15.26
CA PRO A 167 -4.81 5.49 14.66
C PRO A 167 -4.80 5.62 13.13
N GLN A 168 -3.82 4.99 12.48
CA GLN A 168 -3.82 4.85 11.02
C GLN A 168 -4.83 3.78 10.57
N PRO A 169 -5.26 3.81 9.30
CA PRO A 169 -5.91 2.66 8.68
C PRO A 169 -4.99 1.43 8.68
N PRO A 170 -5.52 0.20 8.79
CA PRO A 170 -4.70 -1.02 8.79
C PRO A 170 -3.79 -1.10 7.57
N ALA A 171 -2.52 -1.47 7.78
CA ALA A 171 -1.51 -1.67 6.74
C ALA A 171 -1.23 -0.43 5.85
N PHE A 172 -1.53 0.78 6.30
CA PHE A 172 -1.41 1.99 5.49
C PHE A 172 0.00 2.20 4.94
N PHE A 173 1.02 2.16 5.80
CA PHE A 173 2.41 2.30 5.37
C PHE A 173 3.01 1.01 4.82
N ASP A 174 2.49 -0.16 5.19
CA ASP A 174 2.85 -1.42 4.56
C ASP A 174 2.56 -1.39 3.06
N LEU A 175 1.36 -0.94 2.67
CA LEU A 175 0.97 -0.86 1.25
C LEU A 175 1.73 0.23 0.48
N GLN A 176 2.05 1.36 1.12
CA GLN A 176 2.91 2.38 0.53
C GLN A 176 4.33 1.84 0.30
N GLY A 177 4.87 1.17 1.31
CA GLY A 177 6.18 0.55 1.24
C GLY A 177 6.25 -0.61 0.24
N ALA A 178 5.17 -1.37 0.10
CA ALA A 178 5.06 -2.42 -0.91
C ALA A 178 5.22 -1.88 -2.34
N ASN A 179 4.55 -0.76 -2.66
CA ASN A 179 4.73 -0.08 -3.95
C ASN A 179 6.16 0.43 -4.14
N THR A 180 6.80 0.92 -3.07
CA THR A 180 8.20 1.35 -3.09
C THR A 180 9.13 0.17 -3.40
N ILE A 181 8.93 -0.98 -2.74
CA ILE A 181 9.70 -2.21 -3.00
C ILE A 181 9.49 -2.66 -4.45
N ALA A 182 8.25 -2.72 -4.92
CA ALA A 182 7.94 -3.15 -6.29
C ALA A 182 8.62 -2.24 -7.34
N GLY A 183 8.58 -0.92 -7.15
CA GLY A 183 9.30 0.03 -7.99
C GLY A 183 10.81 -0.15 -7.95
N ALA A 184 11.39 -0.33 -6.76
CA ALA A 184 12.83 -0.54 -6.58
C ALA A 184 13.31 -1.85 -7.23
N ILE A 185 12.50 -2.92 -7.21
CA ILE A 185 12.78 -4.17 -7.93
C ILE A 185 12.80 -3.90 -9.44
N GLY A 186 11.83 -3.15 -9.97
CA GLY A 186 11.84 -2.76 -11.40
C GLY A 186 13.11 -2.00 -11.79
N PHE A 187 13.56 -1.05 -10.98
CA PHE A 187 14.81 -0.31 -11.21
C PHE A 187 16.05 -1.21 -11.11
N ALA A 188 16.08 -2.16 -10.16
CA ALA A 188 17.19 -3.10 -10.02
C ALA A 188 17.27 -4.07 -11.22
N LEU A 189 16.13 -4.56 -11.70
CA LEU A 189 16.04 -5.38 -12.92
C LEU A 189 16.52 -4.60 -14.14
N PHE A 190 16.09 -3.35 -14.29
CA PHE A 190 16.55 -2.48 -15.38
C PHE A 190 18.07 -2.23 -15.30
N LYS A 191 18.61 -1.94 -14.11
CA LYS A 191 20.07 -1.81 -13.91
C LYS A 191 20.79 -3.08 -14.34
N ARG A 192 20.34 -4.25 -13.85
CA ARG A 192 20.96 -5.54 -14.18
C ARG A 192 20.95 -5.81 -15.68
N ALA A 193 19.82 -5.53 -16.33
CA ALA A 193 19.70 -5.71 -17.79
C ALA A 193 20.68 -4.84 -18.60
N ASN A 194 20.97 -3.62 -18.14
CA ASN A 194 21.84 -2.69 -18.86
C ASN A 194 23.33 -2.82 -18.50
N THR A 195 23.66 -3.25 -17.28
CA THR A 195 25.06 -3.23 -16.79
C THR A 195 25.59 -4.62 -16.43
N GLY A 196 24.74 -5.63 -16.31
CA GLY A 196 25.08 -6.93 -15.76
C GLY A 196 25.25 -6.93 -14.22
N GLU A 197 25.15 -5.76 -13.56
CA GLU A 197 25.35 -5.65 -12.11
C GLU A 197 24.06 -5.90 -11.34
N THR A 198 24.13 -6.77 -10.34
CA THR A 198 23.03 -6.99 -9.39
C THR A 198 23.02 -5.92 -8.30
N SER A 199 21.96 -5.91 -7.49
CA SER A 199 21.79 -4.93 -6.40
C SER A 199 21.34 -5.59 -5.09
N VAL A 200 21.69 -4.95 -3.99
CA VAL A 200 20.99 -5.10 -2.70
C VAL A 200 20.11 -3.87 -2.52
N VAL A 201 18.86 -4.08 -2.22
CA VAL A 201 17.86 -3.02 -2.05
C VAL A 201 17.30 -3.06 -0.63
N ASP A 202 17.28 -1.92 0.03
CA ASP A 202 16.72 -1.75 1.36
C ASP A 202 15.56 -0.75 1.33
N VAL A 203 14.41 -1.15 1.88
CA VAL A 203 13.26 -0.27 2.09
C VAL A 203 12.83 -0.40 3.55
N SER A 204 12.58 0.73 4.22
CA SER A 204 12.10 0.72 5.59
C SER A 204 10.79 1.50 5.76
N LEU A 205 9.93 1.01 6.64
CA LEU A 205 8.65 1.65 6.96
C LEU A 205 8.85 3.06 7.53
N LEU A 206 9.88 3.27 8.35
CA LEU A 206 10.23 4.59 8.85
C LEU A 206 10.50 5.56 7.70
N HIS A 207 11.34 5.18 6.74
CA HIS A 207 11.70 6.05 5.61
C HIS A 207 10.51 6.29 4.67
N VAL A 208 9.65 5.29 4.47
CA VAL A 208 8.40 5.43 3.71
C VAL A 208 7.48 6.47 4.38
N GLY A 209 7.32 6.40 5.71
CA GLY A 209 6.55 7.40 6.46
C GLY A 209 7.17 8.79 6.41
N MET A 210 8.50 8.90 6.54
CA MET A 210 9.24 10.16 6.37
C MET A 210 9.08 10.73 4.97
N TRP A 211 9.12 9.89 3.93
CA TRP A 211 8.90 10.32 2.55
C TRP A 211 7.50 10.90 2.35
N ALA A 212 6.48 10.27 2.93
CA ALA A 212 5.10 10.76 2.87
C ALA A 212 4.92 12.12 3.58
N LEU A 213 5.77 12.43 4.57
CA LEU A 213 5.77 13.69 5.33
C LEU A 213 6.93 14.62 4.95
N SER A 214 7.59 14.39 3.83
CA SER A 214 8.84 15.07 3.46
C SER A 214 8.78 16.61 3.42
N PRO A 215 7.70 17.29 3.00
CA PRO A 215 7.62 18.75 3.07
C PRO A 215 7.70 19.28 4.51
N ASP A 216 7.00 18.66 5.45
CA ASP A 216 7.01 19.06 6.86
C ASP A 216 8.37 18.79 7.50
N ILE A 217 8.94 17.61 7.29
CA ILE A 217 10.26 17.25 7.83
C ILE A 217 11.35 18.15 7.28
N THR A 218 11.33 18.41 5.97
CA THR A 218 12.32 19.29 5.32
C THR A 218 12.18 20.75 5.78
N GLY A 219 10.96 21.20 6.03
CA GLY A 219 10.66 22.59 6.45
C GLY A 219 10.89 22.83 7.94
N SER A 220 10.78 21.81 8.80
CA SER A 220 10.77 21.99 10.26
C SER A 220 12.00 22.70 10.86
N PRO A 221 13.24 22.56 10.33
CA PRO A 221 14.38 23.31 10.87
C PRO A 221 14.27 24.84 10.67
N TYR A 222 13.44 25.30 9.75
CA TYR A 222 13.33 26.71 9.37
C TYR A 222 12.00 27.34 9.80
N MET A 223 10.94 26.53 9.83
CA MET A 223 9.57 26.98 10.09
C MET A 223 9.00 26.45 11.41
N GLY A 224 9.76 25.60 12.12
CA GLY A 224 9.25 24.82 13.24
C GLY A 224 8.26 23.74 12.78
N ASP A 225 7.70 23.01 13.74
CA ASP A 225 6.66 22.03 13.44
C ASP A 225 5.40 22.75 12.95
N ILE A 226 5.05 22.52 11.70
CA ILE A 226 3.83 23.09 11.11
C ILE A 226 2.63 22.46 11.82
N ALA A 227 1.93 23.28 12.60
CA ALA A 227 0.80 22.81 13.37
C ALA A 227 -0.27 22.20 12.48
N ASN A 228 -0.85 21.09 12.92
CA ASN A 228 -2.13 20.66 12.41
C ASN A 228 -3.18 21.67 12.89
N TYR A 229 -3.93 22.24 11.96
CA TYR A 229 -5.05 23.12 12.30
C TYR A 229 -6.15 22.25 12.94
N GLY A 230 -6.12 22.12 14.27
CA GLY A 230 -7.15 21.39 15.01
C GLY A 230 -8.55 21.95 14.80
N ASP A 231 -8.63 23.25 14.49
CA ASP A 231 -9.86 23.95 14.13
C ASP A 231 -9.82 24.29 12.63
N ARG A 232 -10.60 23.56 11.82
CA ARG A 232 -10.72 23.78 10.38
C ARG A 232 -11.27 25.17 10.02
N THR A 233 -11.92 25.87 10.97
CA THR A 233 -12.39 27.24 10.75
C THR A 233 -11.25 28.24 10.62
N LEU A 234 -10.05 27.84 11.07
CA LEU A 234 -8.81 28.63 10.95
C LEU A 234 -8.01 28.29 9.67
N ALA A 235 -8.55 27.44 8.78
CA ALA A 235 -7.89 27.10 7.53
C ALA A 235 -7.53 28.38 6.73
N PRO A 236 -6.27 28.53 6.26
CA PRO A 236 -5.84 29.73 5.56
C PRO A 236 -6.66 30.07 4.31
N ASN A 237 -7.20 29.05 3.67
CA ASN A 237 -8.06 29.20 2.51
C ASN A 237 -9.36 28.42 2.74
N PRO A 238 -10.51 29.08 2.92
CA PRO A 238 -11.80 28.40 3.09
C PRO A 238 -12.23 27.53 1.91
N LEU A 239 -11.69 27.74 0.71
CA LEU A 239 -11.89 26.85 -0.45
C LEU A 239 -10.85 25.71 -0.54
N VAL A 240 -10.02 25.52 0.49
CA VAL A 240 -9.23 24.31 0.74
C VAL A 240 -9.64 23.78 2.11
N ASN A 241 -10.87 23.26 2.18
CA ASN A 241 -11.49 22.89 3.45
C ASN A 241 -12.62 21.86 3.24
N GLY A 242 -12.98 21.17 4.33
CA GLY A 242 -14.12 20.25 4.36
C GLY A 242 -15.36 20.89 4.95
N TYR A 243 -16.55 20.53 4.43
CA TYR A 243 -17.85 21.00 4.88
C TYR A 243 -18.80 19.82 5.08
N ALA A 244 -19.55 19.86 6.19
CA ALA A 244 -20.56 18.85 6.51
C ALA A 244 -21.89 19.21 5.82
N THR A 245 -22.57 18.20 5.29
CA THR A 245 -23.90 18.32 4.70
C THR A 245 -25.01 17.95 5.71
N LYS A 246 -26.26 18.28 5.38
CA LYS A 246 -27.45 18.02 6.19
C LYS A 246 -27.65 16.54 6.57
N ASP A 247 -27.16 15.63 5.72
CA ASP A 247 -27.28 14.18 5.86
C ASP A 247 -26.01 13.53 6.44
N ASP A 248 -25.26 14.28 7.25
CA ASP A 248 -24.03 13.83 7.92
C ASP A 248 -22.96 13.28 6.96
N ARG A 249 -22.90 13.85 5.74
CA ARG A 249 -21.84 13.57 4.79
C ARG A 249 -20.85 14.75 4.77
N TRP A 250 -19.68 14.50 4.23
CA TRP A 250 -18.65 15.51 4.09
C TRP A 250 -18.24 15.66 2.63
N ILE A 251 -17.84 16.88 2.30
CA ILE A 251 -17.25 17.24 1.01
C ILE A 251 -15.96 18.01 1.26
N TYR A 252 -15.01 17.92 0.33
CA TYR A 252 -13.81 18.75 0.33
C TYR A 252 -13.75 19.58 -0.93
N PHE A 253 -13.43 20.88 -0.78
CA PHE A 253 -12.97 21.75 -1.86
C PHE A 253 -11.46 21.89 -1.78
N VAL A 254 -10.79 21.96 -2.95
CA VAL A 254 -9.33 22.11 -3.07
C VAL A 254 -9.00 23.12 -4.16
N CYS A 255 -9.43 24.37 -3.95
CA CYS A 255 -9.23 25.48 -4.88
C CYS A 255 -8.00 26.30 -4.46
N LEU A 256 -6.80 25.91 -4.88
CA LEU A 256 -5.53 26.54 -4.49
C LEU A 256 -5.40 27.98 -4.96
N GLN A 257 -6.14 28.39 -6.00
CA GLN A 257 -6.24 29.77 -6.50
C GLN A 257 -7.65 30.30 -6.21
N PRO A 258 -7.98 30.67 -4.96
CA PRO A 258 -9.36 30.91 -4.55
C PRO A 258 -10.05 32.04 -5.32
N ASP A 259 -9.35 33.11 -5.70
CA ASP A 259 -9.96 34.22 -6.45
C ASP A 259 -10.50 33.80 -7.81
N ARG A 260 -9.85 32.83 -8.46
CA ARG A 260 -10.27 32.31 -9.76
C ARG A 260 -11.63 31.63 -9.71
N PHE A 261 -11.96 31.01 -8.59
CA PHE A 261 -13.14 30.14 -8.45
C PHE A 261 -14.24 30.78 -7.58
N TRP A 262 -13.97 31.94 -6.96
CA TRP A 262 -14.81 32.52 -5.94
C TRP A 262 -16.23 32.87 -6.45
N ASP A 263 -16.31 33.57 -7.57
CA ASP A 263 -17.58 34.03 -8.14
C ASP A 263 -18.47 32.86 -8.56
N GLU A 264 -17.86 31.87 -9.22
CA GLU A 264 -18.57 30.65 -9.63
C GLU A 264 -19.02 29.85 -8.41
N PHE A 265 -18.14 29.64 -7.43
CA PHE A 265 -18.46 28.94 -6.18
C PHE A 265 -19.63 29.60 -5.46
N CYS A 266 -19.59 30.91 -5.23
CA CYS A 266 -20.67 31.63 -4.55
C CYS A 266 -21.99 31.57 -5.32
N THR A 267 -21.95 31.67 -6.65
CA THR A 267 -23.11 31.57 -7.51
C THR A 267 -23.75 30.18 -7.42
N LEU A 268 -22.97 29.13 -7.55
CA LEU A 268 -23.44 27.73 -7.46
C LEU A 268 -23.97 27.39 -6.05
N LEU A 269 -23.30 27.90 -5.02
CA LEU A 269 -23.75 27.74 -3.65
C LEU A 269 -25.07 28.45 -3.35
N GLY A 270 -25.45 29.45 -4.17
CA GLY A 270 -26.63 30.30 -3.97
C GLY A 270 -26.37 31.50 -3.04
N ARG A 271 -25.11 31.92 -2.92
CA ARG A 271 -24.68 33.05 -2.10
C ARG A 271 -23.90 34.11 -2.94
N PRO A 272 -24.53 34.65 -4.03
CA PRO A 272 -23.87 35.68 -4.84
C PRO A 272 -23.57 36.97 -4.07
N ASP A 273 -24.23 37.19 -2.92
CA ASP A 273 -23.96 38.29 -2.00
C ASP A 273 -22.52 38.27 -1.46
N LEU A 274 -21.91 37.12 -1.32
CA LEU A 274 -20.51 37.01 -0.84
C LEU A 274 -19.48 37.47 -1.86
N ILE A 275 -19.82 37.56 -3.14
CA ILE A 275 -18.90 38.01 -4.20
C ILE A 275 -18.45 39.47 -4.00
N THR A 276 -19.39 40.33 -3.61
CA THR A 276 -19.19 41.76 -3.44
C THR A 276 -19.08 42.20 -1.97
N ASP A 277 -19.14 41.23 -1.04
CA ASP A 277 -18.93 41.52 0.38
C ASP A 277 -17.46 41.92 0.61
N ALA A 278 -17.21 43.11 1.10
CA ALA A 278 -15.87 43.64 1.34
C ALA A 278 -15.02 42.79 2.29
N ARG A 279 -15.66 41.90 3.08
CA ARG A 279 -14.97 40.93 3.94
C ARG A 279 -14.38 39.77 3.14
N TYR A 280 -14.89 39.47 1.91
CA TYR A 280 -14.63 38.25 1.17
C TYR A 280 -14.27 38.43 -0.30
N ASP A 281 -14.20 39.66 -0.79
CA ASP A 281 -14.00 40.04 -2.20
C ASP A 281 -12.61 39.69 -2.76
N SER A 282 -11.66 39.31 -1.90
CA SER A 282 -10.31 38.94 -2.27
C SER A 282 -9.77 37.80 -1.38
N ALA A 283 -8.77 37.06 -1.86
CA ALA A 283 -8.12 35.99 -1.08
C ALA A 283 -7.55 36.52 0.25
N ALA A 284 -7.02 37.76 0.26
CA ALA A 284 -6.50 38.39 1.47
C ALA A 284 -7.62 38.67 2.49
N HIS A 285 -8.72 39.24 2.06
CA HIS A 285 -9.86 39.52 2.93
C HIS A 285 -10.54 38.24 3.41
N ARG A 286 -10.63 37.19 2.58
CA ARG A 286 -11.10 35.88 3.00
C ARG A 286 -10.18 35.22 4.03
N TYR A 287 -8.86 35.40 3.90
CA TYR A 287 -7.90 34.93 4.90
C TYR A 287 -8.09 35.63 6.25
N GLU A 288 -8.22 36.96 6.24
CA GLU A 288 -8.44 37.76 7.45
C GLU A 288 -9.75 37.40 8.15
N ASN A 289 -10.82 37.17 7.38
CA ASN A 289 -12.17 36.85 7.87
C ASN A 289 -12.52 35.36 7.79
N ARG A 290 -11.51 34.47 7.66
CA ARG A 290 -11.69 33.04 7.35
C ARG A 290 -12.65 32.32 8.30
N GLN A 291 -12.56 32.59 9.59
CA GLN A 291 -13.40 31.92 10.58
C GLN A 291 -14.86 32.29 10.39
N ALA A 292 -15.17 33.56 10.22
CA ALA A 292 -16.53 34.02 9.94
C ALA A 292 -17.05 33.44 8.63
N LEU A 293 -16.23 33.43 7.59
CA LEU A 293 -16.59 32.86 6.29
C LEU A 293 -16.86 31.36 6.39
N VAL A 294 -16.01 30.58 7.06
CA VAL A 294 -16.23 29.14 7.22
C VAL A 294 -17.54 28.88 7.95
N HIS A 295 -17.91 29.65 8.98
CA HIS A 295 -19.19 29.51 9.65
C HIS A 295 -20.39 29.86 8.74
N GLU A 296 -20.26 30.90 7.89
CA GLU A 296 -21.30 31.21 6.90
C GLU A 296 -21.48 30.08 5.88
N LEU A 297 -20.38 29.50 5.38
CA LEU A 297 -20.40 28.39 4.45
C LEU A 297 -20.96 27.11 5.12
N ASP A 298 -20.58 26.82 6.36
CA ASP A 298 -21.14 25.72 7.15
C ASP A 298 -22.65 25.82 7.28
N ALA A 299 -23.16 27.01 7.57
CA ALA A 299 -24.60 27.22 7.71
C ALA A 299 -25.34 26.92 6.39
N VAL A 300 -24.73 27.22 5.24
CA VAL A 300 -25.34 26.88 3.93
C VAL A 300 -25.27 25.40 3.66
N PHE A 301 -24.08 24.77 3.80
CA PHE A 301 -23.91 23.34 3.52
C PHE A 301 -24.76 22.44 4.44
N ALA A 302 -24.95 22.84 5.69
CA ALA A 302 -25.84 22.16 6.63
C ALA A 302 -27.33 22.14 6.20
N THR A 303 -27.72 22.93 5.20
CA THR A 303 -29.08 22.88 4.60
C THR A 303 -29.19 21.96 3.39
N LEU A 304 -28.07 21.52 2.81
CA LEU A 304 -27.97 20.74 1.58
C LEU A 304 -27.62 19.28 1.89
N THR A 305 -28.24 18.35 1.21
CA THR A 305 -27.80 16.96 1.18
C THR A 305 -26.57 16.81 0.27
N LEU A 306 -25.84 15.69 0.38
CA LEU A 306 -24.75 15.41 -0.53
C LEU A 306 -25.18 15.41 -2.01
N ASP A 307 -26.39 14.91 -2.28
CA ASP A 307 -26.91 14.88 -3.65
C ASP A 307 -27.27 16.28 -4.15
N ASP A 308 -27.81 17.17 -3.30
CA ASP A 308 -27.99 18.60 -3.63
C ASP A 308 -26.66 19.26 -3.98
N VAL A 309 -25.60 18.95 -3.24
CA VAL A 309 -24.25 19.49 -3.53
C VAL A 309 -23.72 18.96 -4.86
N LYS A 310 -23.88 17.65 -5.13
CA LYS A 310 -23.47 17.07 -6.42
C LYS A 310 -24.19 17.72 -7.61
N GLU A 311 -25.49 17.99 -7.47
CA GLU A 311 -26.27 18.66 -8.50
C GLU A 311 -25.80 20.11 -8.69
N LYS A 312 -25.68 20.89 -7.60
CA LYS A 312 -25.28 22.31 -7.65
C LYS A 312 -23.88 22.50 -8.22
N PHE A 313 -22.93 21.67 -7.84
CA PHE A 313 -21.53 21.76 -8.25
C PHE A 313 -21.19 20.89 -9.46
N ASN A 314 -22.21 20.35 -10.14
CA ASN A 314 -22.01 19.66 -11.41
C ASN A 314 -21.48 20.64 -12.46
N GLY A 315 -20.28 20.38 -12.97
CA GLY A 315 -19.59 21.26 -13.92
C GLY A 315 -18.84 22.42 -13.29
N PHE A 316 -18.75 22.52 -11.97
CA PHE A 316 -17.87 23.49 -11.30
C PHE A 316 -16.43 23.37 -11.81
N SER A 317 -15.83 24.50 -12.18
CA SER A 317 -14.49 24.52 -12.75
C SER A 317 -13.35 24.31 -11.73
N GLY A 318 -13.66 24.43 -10.44
CA GLY A 318 -12.73 24.16 -9.34
C GLY A 318 -12.69 22.68 -8.97
N VAL A 319 -11.76 22.32 -8.08
CA VAL A 319 -11.60 20.93 -7.61
C VAL A 319 -12.40 20.71 -6.32
N TRP A 320 -13.21 19.68 -6.32
CA TRP A 320 -13.92 19.22 -5.14
C TRP A 320 -14.23 17.72 -5.20
N ALA A 321 -14.50 17.11 -4.07
CA ALA A 321 -14.90 15.71 -3.99
C ALA A 321 -15.74 15.42 -2.73
N PRO A 322 -16.71 14.50 -2.79
CA PRO A 322 -17.33 13.95 -1.59
C PRO A 322 -16.37 13.05 -0.83
N VAL A 323 -16.49 13.00 0.50
CA VAL A 323 -15.85 11.98 1.33
C VAL A 323 -16.64 10.69 1.20
N LEU A 324 -16.12 9.75 0.44
CA LEU A 324 -16.76 8.46 0.17
C LEU A 324 -16.47 7.46 1.30
N ARG A 325 -17.44 6.59 1.56
CA ARG A 325 -17.21 5.37 2.35
C ARG A 325 -16.57 4.30 1.47
N PRO A 326 -15.73 3.41 2.02
CA PRO A 326 -15.11 2.35 1.22
C PRO A 326 -16.12 1.49 0.45
N SER A 327 -17.31 1.22 1.01
CA SER A 327 -18.37 0.47 0.34
C SER A 327 -18.93 1.14 -0.92
N GLU A 328 -18.88 2.48 -1.00
CA GLU A 328 -19.39 3.23 -2.17
C GLU A 328 -18.47 3.10 -3.39
N LEU A 329 -17.20 2.71 -3.17
CA LEU A 329 -16.23 2.52 -4.25
C LEU A 329 -16.57 1.32 -5.14
N HIS A 330 -17.32 0.34 -4.62
CA HIS A 330 -17.70 -0.84 -5.38
C HIS A 330 -18.66 -0.55 -6.56
N THR A 331 -19.37 0.57 -6.50
CA THR A 331 -20.30 1.01 -7.56
C THR A 331 -19.95 2.39 -8.11
N HIS A 332 -18.76 2.90 -7.78
CA HIS A 332 -18.34 4.23 -8.22
C HIS A 332 -17.99 4.22 -9.72
N PRO A 333 -18.62 5.06 -10.56
CA PRO A 333 -18.44 5.01 -12.02
C PRO A 333 -16.99 5.15 -12.48
N GLN A 334 -16.20 6.00 -11.80
CA GLN A 334 -14.78 6.18 -12.12
C GLN A 334 -13.95 4.96 -11.77
N VAL A 335 -14.30 4.23 -10.71
CA VAL A 335 -13.64 2.98 -10.31
C VAL A 335 -13.92 1.87 -11.31
N GLU A 336 -15.18 1.76 -11.73
CA GLU A 336 -15.61 0.77 -12.74
C GLU A 336 -15.00 1.04 -14.12
N ALA A 337 -15.06 2.30 -14.58
CA ALA A 337 -14.50 2.70 -15.87
C ALA A 337 -13.00 2.43 -16.00
N ASN A 338 -12.26 2.47 -14.90
CA ASN A 338 -10.81 2.22 -14.88
C ASN A 338 -10.45 0.78 -14.47
N GLY A 339 -11.40 -0.06 -14.10
CA GLY A 339 -11.14 -1.43 -13.68
C GLY A 339 -10.30 -1.57 -12.41
N PHE A 340 -10.39 -0.60 -11.47
CA PHE A 340 -9.57 -0.60 -10.25
C PHE A 340 -9.92 -1.72 -9.26
N LEU A 341 -11.09 -2.33 -9.41
CA LEU A 341 -11.59 -3.43 -8.60
C LEU A 341 -11.95 -4.63 -9.51
N PRO A 342 -10.95 -5.34 -10.06
CA PRO A 342 -11.19 -6.56 -10.82
C PRO A 342 -11.84 -7.65 -9.96
N SER A 343 -12.55 -8.57 -10.62
CA SER A 343 -13.09 -9.77 -9.98
C SER A 343 -12.03 -10.86 -9.94
N VAL A 344 -12.00 -11.62 -8.84
CA VAL A 344 -11.16 -12.80 -8.65
C VAL A 344 -12.08 -13.93 -8.17
N THR A 345 -11.87 -15.13 -8.68
CA THR A 345 -12.59 -16.33 -8.23
C THR A 345 -11.83 -16.98 -7.07
N ALA A 346 -12.47 -17.09 -5.92
CA ALA A 346 -11.95 -17.77 -4.74
C ALA A 346 -11.85 -19.30 -4.92
N HIS A 347 -11.16 -19.98 -4.01
CA HIS A 347 -11.02 -21.45 -4.06
C HIS A 347 -12.35 -22.22 -3.93
N ASP A 348 -13.36 -21.63 -3.31
CA ASP A 348 -14.71 -22.20 -3.21
C ASP A 348 -15.59 -21.93 -4.45
N GLY A 349 -15.05 -21.26 -5.47
CA GLY A 349 -15.73 -20.91 -6.70
C GLY A 349 -16.56 -19.62 -6.63
N SER A 350 -16.59 -18.92 -5.51
CA SER A 350 -17.26 -17.62 -5.38
C SER A 350 -16.40 -16.50 -5.96
N ASP A 351 -17.04 -15.48 -6.55
CA ASP A 351 -16.35 -14.28 -7.04
C ASP A 351 -16.33 -13.18 -6.00
N TYR A 352 -15.20 -12.50 -5.89
CA TYR A 352 -15.03 -11.30 -5.08
C TYR A 352 -14.23 -10.24 -5.82
N ARG A 353 -14.38 -8.98 -5.40
CA ARG A 353 -13.63 -7.85 -6.00
C ARG A 353 -12.49 -7.44 -5.08
N ILE A 354 -11.32 -7.16 -5.67
CA ILE A 354 -10.11 -6.77 -4.96
C ILE A 354 -9.48 -5.55 -5.60
N VAL A 355 -8.80 -4.70 -4.81
CA VAL A 355 -8.03 -3.58 -5.35
C VAL A 355 -6.78 -4.13 -6.03
N ALA A 356 -6.64 -3.91 -7.34
CA ALA A 356 -5.46 -4.29 -8.12
C ALA A 356 -4.25 -3.38 -7.81
N ALA A 357 -3.07 -3.76 -8.30
CA ALA A 357 -1.90 -2.89 -8.30
C ALA A 357 -2.22 -1.52 -8.94
N PRO A 358 -1.76 -0.39 -8.36
CA PRO A 358 -2.19 0.94 -8.78
C PRO A 358 -1.57 1.44 -10.11
N ALA A 359 -0.66 0.67 -10.70
CA ALA A 359 -0.02 1.01 -11.97
C ALA A 359 -0.68 0.25 -13.13
N HIS A 360 -1.11 0.98 -14.17
CA HIS A 360 -1.67 0.42 -15.37
C HIS A 360 -0.70 0.58 -16.54
N PHE A 361 -0.50 -0.49 -17.30
CA PHE A 361 0.34 -0.50 -18.50
C PHE A 361 -0.54 -0.70 -19.74
N SER A 362 -0.33 0.10 -20.79
CA SER A 362 -1.06 -0.06 -22.04
C SER A 362 -0.79 -1.45 -22.64
N GLY A 363 -1.86 -2.15 -23.02
CA GLY A 363 -1.72 -3.50 -23.55
C GLY A 363 -1.61 -4.61 -22.50
N HIS A 364 -1.75 -4.29 -21.21
CA HIS A 364 -1.81 -5.25 -20.11
C HIS A 364 -3.01 -4.95 -19.21
N VAL A 365 -3.77 -5.97 -18.88
CA VAL A 365 -4.82 -5.85 -17.85
C VAL A 365 -4.18 -6.12 -16.49
N THR A 366 -4.01 -5.06 -15.71
CA THR A 366 -3.51 -5.18 -14.32
C THR A 366 -4.59 -5.80 -13.46
N ALA A 367 -4.49 -7.08 -13.22
CA ALA A 367 -5.42 -7.85 -12.39
C ALA A 367 -4.67 -9.04 -11.76
N PRO A 368 -5.08 -9.48 -10.58
CA PRO A 368 -4.52 -10.70 -9.99
C PRO A 368 -4.73 -11.91 -10.90
N PRO A 369 -3.69 -12.73 -11.12
CA PRO A 369 -3.84 -13.96 -11.90
C PRO A 369 -4.67 -15.05 -11.19
N GLY A 370 -4.93 -14.87 -9.88
CA GLY A 370 -5.73 -15.77 -9.05
C GLY A 370 -5.82 -15.28 -7.60
N PRO A 371 -6.53 -16.02 -6.75
CA PRO A 371 -6.61 -15.74 -5.31
C PRO A 371 -5.27 -15.98 -4.64
N ALA A 372 -5.19 -15.64 -3.35
CA ALA A 372 -4.06 -16.03 -2.51
C ALA A 372 -3.99 -17.57 -2.39
N PRO A 373 -2.81 -18.19 -2.54
CA PRO A 373 -2.69 -19.63 -2.49
C PRO A 373 -2.96 -20.19 -1.09
N GLU A 374 -3.46 -21.42 -1.02
CA GLU A 374 -3.44 -22.17 0.22
C GLU A 374 -1.99 -22.50 0.63
N LEU A 375 -1.78 -22.79 1.91
CA LEU A 375 -0.45 -23.09 2.43
C LEU A 375 0.15 -24.31 1.73
N GLY A 376 1.31 -24.15 1.11
CA GLY A 376 2.04 -25.20 0.42
C GLY A 376 1.39 -25.73 -0.87
N GLN A 377 0.35 -25.08 -1.36
CA GLN A 377 -0.44 -25.51 -2.53
C GLN A 377 0.39 -25.92 -3.74
N HIS A 378 1.55 -25.31 -3.93
CA HIS A 378 2.39 -25.49 -5.14
C HIS A 378 3.76 -26.09 -4.83
N THR A 379 3.92 -26.73 -3.64
CA THR A 379 5.24 -27.20 -3.17
C THR A 379 5.90 -28.16 -4.17
N GLU A 380 5.20 -29.21 -4.58
CA GLU A 380 5.75 -30.20 -5.52
C GLU A 380 5.95 -29.61 -6.92
N GLU A 381 4.98 -28.86 -7.43
CA GLU A 381 5.04 -28.23 -8.74
C GLU A 381 6.29 -27.36 -8.87
N VAL A 382 6.51 -26.46 -7.91
CA VAL A 382 7.65 -25.53 -7.92
C VAL A 382 8.98 -26.27 -7.79
N LEU A 383 9.06 -27.32 -6.98
CA LEU A 383 10.28 -28.10 -6.81
C LEU A 383 10.62 -28.93 -8.06
N LEU A 384 9.61 -29.49 -8.74
CA LEU A 384 9.79 -30.15 -10.04
C LEU A 384 10.29 -29.19 -11.10
N GLU A 385 9.69 -27.98 -11.20
CA GLU A 385 10.16 -26.90 -12.09
C GLU A 385 11.61 -26.47 -11.77
N ALA A 386 12.00 -26.50 -10.50
CA ALA A 386 13.34 -26.20 -10.04
C ALA A 386 14.35 -27.32 -10.35
N GLY A 387 13.91 -28.41 -10.99
CA GLY A 387 14.74 -29.52 -11.47
C GLY A 387 14.93 -30.68 -10.50
N LEU A 388 14.15 -30.73 -9.40
CA LEU A 388 14.11 -31.92 -8.55
C LEU A 388 13.20 -32.98 -9.16
N ASP A 389 13.56 -34.24 -8.95
CA ASP A 389 12.66 -35.36 -9.24
C ASP A 389 11.85 -35.78 -7.99
N TRP A 390 10.93 -36.70 -8.17
CA TRP A 390 10.08 -37.19 -7.09
C TRP A 390 10.85 -37.89 -5.95
N ASP A 391 11.96 -38.55 -6.25
CA ASP A 391 12.80 -39.19 -5.25
C ASP A 391 13.47 -38.13 -4.36
N ALA A 392 13.99 -37.08 -4.98
CA ALA A 392 14.57 -35.95 -4.25
C ALA A 392 13.53 -35.21 -3.38
N ILE A 393 12.32 -34.97 -3.91
CA ILE A 393 11.25 -34.31 -3.15
C ILE A 393 10.82 -35.18 -1.96
N THR A 394 10.71 -36.50 -2.17
CA THR A 394 10.40 -37.44 -1.09
C THR A 394 11.48 -37.43 -0.01
N ALA A 395 12.75 -37.46 -0.39
CA ALA A 395 13.85 -37.40 0.55
C ALA A 395 13.86 -36.06 1.37
N LEU A 396 13.53 -34.94 0.74
CA LEU A 396 13.37 -33.63 1.44
C LEU A 396 12.23 -33.67 2.46
N ARG A 397 11.12 -34.33 2.13
CA ARG A 397 9.97 -34.49 3.04
C ARG A 397 10.31 -35.42 4.22
N GLU A 398 10.93 -36.56 3.96
CA GLU A 398 11.43 -37.50 5.00
C GLU A 398 12.48 -36.82 5.90
N GLY A 399 13.29 -35.91 5.36
CA GLY A 399 14.22 -35.09 6.10
C GLY A 399 13.59 -33.97 6.92
N GLY A 400 12.25 -33.86 6.95
CA GLY A 400 11.52 -32.82 7.68
C GLY A 400 11.65 -31.43 7.07
N GLY A 401 12.05 -31.33 5.81
CA GLY A 401 12.23 -30.05 5.12
C GLY A 401 10.96 -29.48 4.48
N LEU A 402 9.96 -30.33 4.21
CA LEU A 402 8.71 -29.94 3.57
C LEU A 402 7.53 -30.25 4.49
N GLY A 403 6.52 -29.36 4.49
CA GLY A 403 5.27 -29.53 5.23
C GLY A 403 4.25 -30.39 4.50
#